data_18a45f9682b1cc9083822439d7f576af
#
_entry.id   18a45f9682b1cc9083822439d7f576af
#
_cell.length_a   1.000
_cell.length_b   1.000
_cell.length_c   1.000
_cell.angle_alpha   90.00
_cell.angle_beta   90.00
_cell.angle_gamma   90.00
#
_symmetry.space_group_name_H-M   'P 1'
#
loop_
_entity.id
_entity.type
_entity.pdbx_description
1 polymer ?
#
loop_
_entity_poly.entity_id
_entity_poly.type
_entity_poly.pdbx_seq_one_letter_code
_entity_poly.pdbx_strand_id
1 'polypeptide(L)'
;MPQSATACEPAAALGAFSLLLFPVASDPQKNAVAVAYCKRGKGEMRLNGAPLELVQPDTLRWKVMEPVLLLGKQRFSNVDIRIRVKGGGRVSQIYAIRQAVAKSLVAFYQKYVDEQSKNEIKAILMTYDRTLLVADPRRCEPKKFGGHGARSRFQKSYR
;
A
#
# COMPACT_ATOMS: atom_id res chain seq x y z
N MET A 1 55.65 -24.74 -4.78
CA MET A 1 54.23 -24.99 -5.06
C MET A 1 53.43 -24.47 -3.89
N PRO A 2 52.88 -23.25 -3.91
CA PRO A 2 51.92 -22.81 -2.91
C PRO A 2 50.50 -23.05 -3.45
N GLN A 3 49.73 -23.78 -2.66
CA GLN A 3 48.33 -24.04 -2.90
C GLN A 3 47.51 -22.76 -2.61
N SER A 4 46.76 -22.36 -3.61
CA SER A 4 45.78 -21.29 -3.51
C SER A 4 44.61 -21.68 -2.58
N ALA A 5 44.54 -21.08 -1.42
CA ALA A 5 43.38 -21.15 -0.58
C ALA A 5 42.23 -20.35 -1.20
N THR A 6 41.25 -21.03 -1.75
CA THR A 6 39.95 -20.47 -2.12
C THR A 6 39.27 -20.02 -0.84
N ALA A 7 39.25 -18.71 -0.63
CA ALA A 7 38.46 -18.08 0.41
C ALA A 7 36.98 -18.35 0.12
N CYS A 8 36.38 -19.15 0.98
CA CYS A 8 34.94 -19.35 1.06
C CYS A 8 34.35 -18.05 1.59
N GLU A 9 33.73 -17.26 0.69
CA GLU A 9 32.96 -16.11 1.12
C GLU A 9 31.83 -16.58 2.05
N PRO A 10 31.70 -16.00 3.25
CA PRO A 10 30.55 -16.30 4.06
C PRO A 10 29.32 -15.79 3.36
N ALA A 11 28.37 -16.68 3.12
CA ALA A 11 27.04 -16.39 2.64
C ALA A 11 26.50 -15.21 3.44
N ALA A 12 26.47 -14.05 2.78
CA ALA A 12 26.05 -12.80 3.35
C ALA A 12 24.67 -12.97 3.96
N ALA A 13 24.62 -12.61 5.21
CA ALA A 13 23.49 -12.51 6.09
C ALA A 13 22.18 -12.33 5.32
N LEU A 14 21.26 -13.23 5.56
CA LEU A 14 19.83 -13.06 5.35
C LEU A 14 19.42 -11.76 6.01
N GLY A 15 19.45 -10.67 5.23
CA GLY A 15 19.09 -9.34 5.66
C GLY A 15 17.72 -9.38 6.30
N ALA A 16 17.65 -8.95 7.53
CA ALA A 16 16.46 -8.87 8.33
C ALA A 16 15.27 -8.38 7.49
N PHE A 17 14.29 -9.23 7.30
CA PHE A 17 13.02 -8.95 6.65
C PHE A 17 12.27 -7.91 7.48
N SER A 18 12.51 -6.64 7.21
CA SER A 18 11.69 -5.60 7.80
C SER A 18 10.35 -5.58 7.10
N LEU A 19 9.38 -6.19 7.75
CA LEU A 19 7.98 -6.16 7.38
C LEU A 19 7.48 -4.72 7.57
N LEU A 20 7.48 -3.92 6.51
CA LEU A 20 6.83 -2.62 6.52
C LEU A 20 5.32 -2.85 6.42
N LEU A 21 4.72 -3.14 7.56
CA LEU A 21 3.28 -3.30 7.70
C LEU A 21 2.65 -1.90 7.69
N PHE A 22 2.05 -1.51 6.58
CA PHE A 22 1.22 -0.31 6.52
C PHE A 22 -0.25 -0.73 6.49
N PRO A 23 -0.98 -0.64 7.62
CA PRO A 23 -2.42 -0.75 7.59
C PRO A 23 -2.95 0.45 6.82
N VAL A 24 -3.41 0.24 5.62
CA VAL A 24 -4.06 1.28 4.83
C VAL A 24 -5.47 1.46 5.35
N ALA A 25 -5.71 2.59 6.01
CA ALA A 25 -7.03 2.98 6.39
C ALA A 25 -7.84 3.27 5.12
N SER A 26 -8.91 2.51 4.94
CA SER A 26 -9.85 2.70 3.85
C SER A 26 -10.80 3.87 4.13
N ASP A 27 -11.43 4.37 3.08
CA ASP A 27 -12.58 5.26 3.09
C ASP A 27 -13.65 4.77 4.10
N PRO A 28 -14.35 5.64 4.86
CA PRO A 28 -15.25 5.26 5.95
C PRO A 28 -16.46 4.42 5.54
N GLN A 29 -16.78 4.36 4.26
CA GLN A 29 -17.82 3.48 3.73
C GLN A 29 -17.29 2.10 3.32
N LYS A 30 -16.03 1.83 3.51
CA LYS A 30 -15.33 0.66 2.98
C LYS A 30 -14.37 0.10 4.01
N ASN A 31 -14.39 -1.21 4.15
CA ASN A 31 -13.59 -1.94 5.14
C ASN A 31 -12.43 -2.70 4.48
N ALA A 32 -11.87 -2.16 3.40
CA ALA A 32 -10.73 -2.78 2.74
C ALA A 32 -9.43 -2.46 3.47
N VAL A 33 -8.61 -3.48 3.66
CA VAL A 33 -7.27 -3.36 4.24
C VAL A 33 -6.27 -3.90 3.25
N ALA A 34 -5.26 -3.10 2.88
CA ALA A 34 -4.16 -3.51 2.04
C ALA A 34 -2.85 -3.48 2.83
N VAL A 35 -2.04 -4.51 2.66
CA VAL A 35 -0.70 -4.62 3.22
C VAL A 35 0.28 -4.79 2.08
N ALA A 36 1.24 -3.86 1.95
CA ALA A 36 2.29 -3.92 0.95
C ALA A 36 3.63 -4.28 1.60
N TYR A 37 4.29 -5.26 1.04
CA TYR A 37 5.66 -5.65 1.39
C TYR A 37 6.60 -5.28 0.25
N CYS A 38 7.61 -4.48 0.56
CA CYS A 38 8.57 -3.94 -0.39
C CYS A 38 9.97 -4.48 -0.10
N LYS A 39 10.65 -5.01 -1.13
CA LYS A 39 12.03 -5.49 -1.05
C LYS A 39 12.82 -5.08 -2.29
N ARG A 40 14.15 -5.17 -2.23
CA ARG A 40 14.99 -5.05 -3.42
C ARG A 40 14.70 -6.21 -4.38
N GLY A 41 14.56 -5.91 -5.66
CA GLY A 41 14.22 -6.90 -6.67
C GLY A 41 14.35 -6.38 -8.10
N LYS A 42 13.52 -6.90 -8.99
CA LYS A 42 13.55 -6.65 -10.43
C LYS A 42 12.40 -5.74 -10.93
N GLY A 43 11.64 -5.13 -10.05
CA GLY A 43 10.50 -4.28 -10.42
C GLY A 43 9.17 -5.02 -10.49
N GLU A 44 9.05 -6.20 -9.88
CA GLU A 44 7.85 -7.01 -9.97
C GLU A 44 6.80 -6.57 -8.93
N MET A 45 5.57 -6.34 -9.39
CA MET A 45 4.44 -6.02 -8.51
C MET A 45 3.38 -7.10 -8.58
N ARG A 46 3.07 -7.70 -7.42
CA ARG A 46 2.07 -8.77 -7.30
C ARG A 46 0.98 -8.41 -6.31
N LEU A 47 -0.27 -8.63 -6.73
CA LEU A 47 -1.47 -8.48 -5.92
C LEU A 47 -2.07 -9.86 -5.62
N ASN A 48 -2.10 -10.27 -4.35
CA ASN A 48 -2.58 -11.59 -3.92
C ASN A 48 -1.98 -12.77 -4.72
N GLY A 49 -0.71 -12.64 -5.17
CA GLY A 49 -0.01 -13.64 -5.97
C GLY A 49 -0.10 -13.44 -7.48
N ALA A 50 -1.08 -12.71 -8.00
CA ALA A 50 -1.20 -12.38 -9.42
C ALA A 50 -0.46 -11.08 -9.77
N PRO A 51 0.04 -10.90 -11.02
CA PRO A 51 0.58 -9.64 -11.46
C PRO A 51 -0.44 -8.50 -11.34
N LEU A 52 0.04 -7.30 -11.04
CA LEU A 52 -0.83 -6.12 -10.87
C LEU A 52 -1.58 -5.74 -12.15
N GLU A 53 -1.03 -6.13 -13.30
CA GLU A 53 -1.62 -5.85 -14.63
C GLU A 53 -2.92 -6.62 -14.90
N LEU A 54 -3.16 -7.71 -14.18
CA LEU A 54 -4.37 -8.55 -14.33
C LEU A 54 -5.56 -8.05 -13.51
N VAL A 55 -5.46 -6.89 -12.89
CA VAL A 55 -6.56 -6.32 -12.09
C VAL A 55 -7.75 -5.97 -12.99
N GLN A 56 -8.91 -6.51 -12.67
CA GLN A 56 -10.18 -6.21 -13.30
C GLN A 56 -11.06 -5.32 -12.40
N PRO A 57 -11.86 -4.40 -12.95
CA PRO A 57 -12.00 -4.01 -14.36
C PRO A 57 -10.86 -3.07 -14.82
N ASP A 58 -10.68 -2.95 -16.11
CA ASP A 58 -9.60 -2.16 -16.73
C ASP A 58 -9.60 -0.69 -16.30
N THR A 59 -10.78 -0.10 -16.14
CA THR A 59 -10.93 1.29 -15.66
C THR A 59 -10.30 1.50 -14.28
N LEU A 60 -10.41 0.53 -13.39
CA LEU A 60 -9.83 0.59 -12.06
C LEU A 60 -8.34 0.21 -12.03
N ARG A 61 -7.85 -0.52 -13.04
CA ARG A 61 -6.44 -0.83 -13.19
C ARG A 61 -5.60 0.45 -13.30
N TRP A 62 -6.06 1.43 -14.06
CA TRP A 62 -5.38 2.73 -14.17
C TRP A 62 -5.21 3.42 -12.81
N LYS A 63 -6.22 3.32 -11.95
CA LYS A 63 -6.16 3.88 -10.59
C LYS A 63 -5.09 3.20 -9.72
N VAL A 64 -4.90 1.91 -9.88
CA VAL A 64 -3.83 1.17 -9.18
C VAL A 64 -2.46 1.58 -9.68
N MET A 65 -2.33 1.82 -10.99
CA MET A 65 -1.07 2.19 -11.64
C MET A 65 -0.69 3.67 -11.46
N GLU A 66 -1.58 4.53 -10.97
CA GLU A 66 -1.32 5.96 -10.79
C GLU A 66 0.03 6.25 -10.08
N PRO A 67 0.39 5.66 -8.94
CA PRO A 67 1.66 5.93 -8.29
C PRO A 67 2.87 5.61 -9.17
N VAL A 68 2.74 4.55 -9.99
CA VAL A 68 3.82 4.10 -10.90
C VAL A 68 3.96 5.06 -12.08
N LEU A 69 2.85 5.54 -12.62
CA LEU A 69 2.83 6.48 -13.73
C LEU A 69 3.36 7.85 -13.32
N LEU A 70 3.00 8.33 -12.12
CA LEU A 70 3.45 9.61 -11.58
C LEU A 70 4.95 9.67 -11.31
N LEU A 71 5.49 8.61 -10.71
CA LEU A 71 6.89 8.56 -10.29
C LEU A 71 7.84 8.06 -11.38
N GLY A 72 7.27 7.45 -12.44
CA GLY A 72 8.02 6.79 -13.50
C GLY A 72 8.50 5.38 -13.12
N LYS A 73 8.56 4.50 -14.11
CA LYS A 73 8.96 3.10 -13.94
C LYS A 73 10.39 2.92 -13.39
N GLN A 74 11.27 3.88 -13.65
CA GLN A 74 12.67 3.83 -13.21
C GLN A 74 12.81 3.71 -11.70
N ARG A 75 11.97 4.42 -10.92
CA ARG A 75 12.00 4.39 -9.46
C ARG A 75 11.51 3.05 -8.88
N PHE A 76 10.81 2.25 -9.67
CA PHE A 76 10.32 0.92 -9.29
C PHE A 76 11.18 -0.23 -9.83
N SER A 77 12.16 0.04 -10.72
CA SER A 77 12.93 -1.00 -11.40
C SER A 77 13.71 -1.94 -10.46
N ASN A 78 14.16 -1.41 -9.32
CA ASN A 78 14.95 -2.16 -8.35
C ASN A 78 14.14 -2.63 -7.13
N VAL A 79 12.80 -2.61 -7.22
CA VAL A 79 11.91 -2.83 -6.08
C VAL A 79 10.82 -3.81 -6.43
N ASP A 80 10.72 -4.92 -5.70
CA ASP A 80 9.59 -5.85 -5.78
C ASP A 80 8.56 -5.50 -4.72
N ILE A 81 7.29 -5.37 -5.11
CA ILE A 81 6.19 -5.06 -4.19
C ILE A 81 5.18 -6.20 -4.21
N ARG A 82 4.97 -6.81 -3.06
CA ARG A 82 3.93 -7.83 -2.85
C ARG A 82 2.82 -7.25 -2.00
N ILE A 83 1.60 -7.29 -2.54
CA ILE A 83 0.42 -6.68 -1.93
C ILE A 83 -0.58 -7.76 -1.57
N ARG A 84 -1.08 -7.71 -0.34
CA ARG A 84 -2.20 -8.53 0.12
C ARG A 84 -3.36 -7.63 0.50
N VAL A 85 -4.55 -7.93 -0.02
CA VAL A 85 -5.77 -7.15 0.22
C VAL A 85 -6.86 -8.05 0.75
N LYS A 86 -7.60 -7.55 1.74
CA LYS A 86 -8.74 -8.23 2.36
C LYS A 86 -9.87 -7.23 2.65
N GLY A 87 -11.10 -7.74 2.63
CA GLY A 87 -12.29 -6.98 3.02
C GLY A 87 -12.73 -5.91 2.03
N GLY A 88 -13.87 -5.31 2.30
CA GLY A 88 -14.46 -4.25 1.48
C GLY A 88 -14.93 -4.69 0.10
N GLY A 89 -15.23 -3.72 -0.75
CA GLY A 89 -15.62 -3.91 -2.14
C GLY A 89 -14.47 -3.64 -3.12
N ARG A 90 -14.64 -3.98 -4.39
CA ARG A 90 -13.62 -3.84 -5.44
C ARG A 90 -13.00 -2.44 -5.50
N VAL A 91 -13.81 -1.40 -5.51
CA VAL A 91 -13.34 -0.01 -5.57
C VAL A 91 -12.52 0.36 -4.33
N SER A 92 -13.00 -0.01 -3.12
CA SER A 92 -12.25 0.29 -1.88
C SER A 92 -10.92 -0.45 -1.80
N GLN A 93 -10.87 -1.69 -2.29
CA GLN A 93 -9.61 -2.44 -2.39
C GLN A 93 -8.60 -1.72 -3.27
N ILE A 94 -9.03 -1.19 -4.41
CA ILE A 94 -8.16 -0.45 -5.34
C ILE A 94 -7.58 0.82 -4.72
N TYR A 95 -8.41 1.61 -4.02
CA TYR A 95 -7.91 2.78 -3.30
C TYR A 95 -6.94 2.41 -2.17
N ALA A 96 -7.20 1.30 -1.47
CA ALA A 96 -6.28 0.78 -0.46
C ALA A 96 -4.95 0.31 -1.06
N ILE A 97 -4.98 -0.38 -2.20
CA ILE A 97 -3.77 -0.81 -2.94
C ILE A 97 -2.95 0.39 -3.38
N ARG A 98 -3.59 1.38 -4.01
CA ARG A 98 -2.95 2.61 -4.48
C ARG A 98 -2.15 3.29 -3.36
N GLN A 99 -2.77 3.44 -2.20
CA GLN A 99 -2.15 4.03 -1.03
C GLN A 99 -1.02 3.16 -0.46
N ALA A 100 -1.21 1.84 -0.41
CA ALA A 100 -0.20 0.89 0.07
C ALA A 100 1.07 0.91 -0.79
N VAL A 101 0.92 0.96 -2.12
CA VAL A 101 2.05 1.07 -3.07
C VAL A 101 2.83 2.37 -2.84
N ALA A 102 2.14 3.50 -2.77
CA ALA A 102 2.77 4.80 -2.54
C ALA A 102 3.55 4.84 -1.21
N LYS A 103 2.92 4.41 -0.12
CA LYS A 103 3.55 4.36 1.20
C LYS A 103 4.72 3.38 1.29
N SER A 104 4.61 2.20 0.67
CA SER A 104 5.67 1.20 0.69
C SER A 104 6.92 1.69 -0.01
N LEU A 105 6.77 2.42 -1.12
CA LEU A 105 7.90 3.02 -1.83
C LEU A 105 8.58 4.11 -0.99
N VAL A 106 7.81 5.03 -0.42
CA VAL A 106 8.35 6.10 0.45
C VAL A 106 9.14 5.49 1.63
N ALA A 107 8.62 4.44 2.24
CA ALA A 107 9.30 3.76 3.33
C ALA A 107 10.55 2.99 2.88
N PHE A 108 10.54 2.42 1.68
CA PHE A 108 11.72 1.78 1.09
C PHE A 108 12.85 2.78 0.89
N TYR A 109 12.55 3.95 0.31
CA TYR A 109 13.52 5.01 0.12
C TYR A 109 14.06 5.54 1.45
N GLN A 110 13.23 5.69 2.45
CA GLN A 110 13.65 6.10 3.80
C GLN A 110 14.64 5.13 4.43
N LYS A 111 14.50 3.83 4.15
CA LYS A 111 15.32 2.80 4.81
C LYS A 111 16.59 2.45 4.05
N TYR A 112 16.56 2.45 2.72
CA TYR A 112 17.60 1.86 1.86
C TYR A 112 18.25 2.84 0.89
N VAL A 113 17.72 4.04 0.75
CA VAL A 113 18.21 5.08 -0.15
C VAL A 113 18.41 6.36 0.66
N ASP A 114 18.24 7.51 0.08
CA ASP A 114 18.46 8.81 0.69
C ASP A 114 17.15 9.48 1.12
N GLU A 115 17.23 10.29 2.17
CA GLU A 115 16.09 11.05 2.64
C GLU A 115 15.69 12.17 1.69
N GLN A 116 16.63 12.74 0.92
CA GLN A 116 16.32 13.74 -0.10
C GLN A 116 15.42 13.16 -1.19
N SER A 117 15.78 12.02 -1.76
CA SER A 117 14.97 11.32 -2.77
C SER A 117 13.59 10.91 -2.23
N LYS A 118 13.50 10.52 -0.96
CA LYS A 118 12.22 10.26 -0.29
C LYS A 118 11.33 11.51 -0.26
N ASN A 119 11.89 12.67 0.10
CA ASN A 119 11.14 13.91 0.19
C ASN A 119 10.65 14.39 -1.19
N GLU A 120 11.45 14.21 -2.25
CA GLU A 120 11.02 14.45 -3.62
C GLU A 120 9.82 13.60 -4.02
N ILE A 121 9.90 12.27 -3.79
CA ILE A 121 8.81 11.35 -4.07
C ILE A 121 7.55 11.74 -3.30
N LYS A 122 7.69 12.05 -2.03
CA LYS A 122 6.59 12.49 -1.17
C LYS A 122 5.95 13.77 -1.68
N ALA A 123 6.75 14.76 -2.10
CA ALA A 123 6.26 16.03 -2.65
C ALA A 123 5.44 15.80 -3.93
N ILE A 124 5.94 14.99 -4.87
CA ILE A 124 5.24 14.67 -6.12
C ILE A 124 3.89 14.02 -5.83
N LEU A 125 3.87 13.01 -4.95
CA LEU A 125 2.64 12.29 -4.60
C LEU A 125 1.63 13.19 -3.89
N MET A 126 2.06 14.05 -2.98
CA MET A 126 1.19 14.97 -2.24
C MET A 126 0.61 16.10 -3.12
N THR A 127 1.37 16.56 -4.10
CA THR A 127 0.90 17.58 -5.05
C THR A 127 -0.20 17.02 -5.95
N TYR A 128 -0.10 15.76 -6.33
CA TYR A 128 -1.12 15.11 -7.16
C TYR A 128 -2.37 14.75 -6.35
N ASP A 129 -2.22 14.00 -5.27
CA ASP A 129 -3.34 13.59 -4.42
C ASP A 129 -2.86 13.24 -2.99
N ARG A 130 -3.34 14.01 -2.03
CA ARG A 130 -3.05 13.77 -0.61
C ARG A 130 -3.45 12.37 -0.14
N THR A 131 -4.50 11.77 -0.71
CA THR A 131 -4.99 10.45 -0.30
C THR A 131 -4.04 9.31 -0.62
N LEU A 132 -3.03 9.52 -1.48
CA LEU A 132 -1.97 8.55 -1.74
C LEU A 132 -1.12 8.24 -0.51
N LEU A 133 -0.91 9.23 0.35
CA LEU A 133 -0.07 9.08 1.54
C LEU A 133 -0.86 9.16 2.85
N VAL A 134 -1.92 9.95 2.90
CA VAL A 134 -2.72 10.16 4.11
C VAL A 134 -4.02 9.39 4.01
N ALA A 135 -4.26 8.50 4.97
CA ALA A 135 -5.51 7.75 5.04
C ALA A 135 -6.68 8.64 5.49
N ASP A 136 -7.88 8.37 4.96
CA ASP A 136 -9.11 9.03 5.40
C ASP A 136 -9.51 8.49 6.79
N PRO A 137 -9.62 9.33 7.83
CA PRO A 137 -9.95 8.91 9.18
C PRO A 137 -11.45 8.65 9.39
N ARG A 138 -12.31 9.04 8.44
CA ARG A 138 -13.76 8.90 8.60
C ARG A 138 -14.15 7.42 8.74
N ARG A 139 -14.92 7.11 9.78
CA ARG A 139 -15.46 5.78 10.07
C ARG A 139 -16.96 5.85 10.28
N CYS A 140 -17.64 4.72 10.03
CA CYS A 140 -19.05 4.60 10.33
C CYS A 140 -19.28 4.72 11.85
N GLU A 141 -20.18 5.61 12.24
CA GLU A 141 -20.56 5.81 13.65
C GLU A 141 -21.35 4.58 14.14
N PRO A 142 -21.02 4.03 15.32
CA PRO A 142 -21.73 2.88 15.86
C PRO A 142 -23.22 3.19 16.10
N LYS A 143 -24.07 2.20 15.86
CA LYS A 143 -25.49 2.24 16.19
C LYS A 143 -25.66 2.49 17.70
N LYS A 144 -26.60 3.36 18.08
CA LYS A 144 -26.96 3.62 19.47
C LYS A 144 -28.30 2.96 19.81
N PHE A 145 -28.49 2.67 21.09
CA PHE A 145 -29.77 2.15 21.59
C PHE A 145 -30.93 3.13 21.30
N GLY A 146 -32.14 2.60 21.07
CA GLY A 146 -33.33 3.39 20.80
C GLY A 146 -33.51 3.88 19.36
N GLY A 147 -32.78 3.29 18.40
CA GLY A 147 -32.89 3.59 16.98
C GLY A 147 -32.33 2.55 16.06
N HIS A 148 -32.63 2.65 14.77
CA HIS A 148 -32.10 1.77 13.72
C HIS A 148 -30.64 2.07 13.37
N GLY A 149 -30.18 3.27 13.63
CA GLY A 149 -28.85 3.75 13.27
C GLY A 149 -28.17 4.56 14.36
N ALA A 150 -27.07 5.20 14.02
CA ALA A 150 -26.31 6.02 14.95
C ALA A 150 -27.08 7.27 15.40
N ARG A 151 -27.84 7.85 14.49
CA ARG A 151 -28.61 9.10 14.72
C ARG A 151 -30.12 8.95 14.55
N SER A 152 -30.55 7.93 13.77
CA SER A 152 -31.95 7.61 13.58
C SER A 152 -32.54 7.02 14.84
N ARG A 153 -33.75 7.45 15.23
CA ARG A 153 -34.51 6.97 16.39
C ARG A 153 -35.77 6.25 15.93
N PHE A 154 -36.23 5.31 16.75
CA PHE A 154 -37.56 4.72 16.54
C PHE A 154 -38.65 5.76 16.69
N GLN A 155 -39.72 5.55 15.94
CA GLN A 155 -40.89 6.41 16.04
C GLN A 155 -41.51 6.26 17.44
N LYS A 156 -41.80 7.37 18.07
CA LYS A 156 -42.56 7.39 19.36
C LYS A 156 -44.04 7.25 19.07
N SER A 157 -44.71 6.41 19.82
CA SER A 157 -46.15 6.30 19.84
C SER A 157 -46.64 6.94 21.12
N TYR A 158 -47.55 7.91 20.99
CA TYR A 158 -48.24 8.53 22.10
C TYR A 158 -49.63 7.93 22.16
N ARG A 159 -49.87 7.13 23.14
CA ARG A 159 -51.19 6.61 23.51
C ARG A 159 -51.49 7.02 24.91
#